data_f53177fea22611c4586bf136a00a4c90
#
_entry.id   f53177fea22611c4586bf136a00a4c90
#
_cell.length_a   1.000
_cell.length_b   1.000
_cell.length_c   1.000
_cell.angle_alpha   90.00
_cell.angle_beta   90.00
_cell.angle_gamma   90.00
#
_symmetry.space_group_name_H-M   'P 1'
#
loop_
_entity.id
_entity.type
_entity.pdbx_description
1 polymer ?
#
loop_
_entity_poly.entity_id
_entity_poly.type
_entity_poly.pdbx_seq_one_letter_code
_entity_poly.pdbx_strand_id
1 'polypeptide(L)'
;MQILVVDDETDVCTLFQQRFRKELRAQKLNFAFASSGKEALHYLHSHTTEAITVLSDINMPGMSGLELLRHIREEFETSPPDVIMITAYGDTENYNQALSLGASDFLTKPLNFNLLRQKLQLES
;
A
#
# COMPACT_ATOMS: atom_id res chain seq x y z
N MET A 1 12.06 3.77 6.30
CA MET A 1 11.15 3.18 5.29
C MET A 1 9.96 4.10 5.08
N GLN A 2 9.68 4.45 3.86
CA GLN A 2 8.53 5.28 3.51
C GLN A 2 7.40 4.41 2.99
N ILE A 3 6.22 4.52 3.58
CA ILE A 3 5.05 3.73 3.21
C ILE A 3 3.92 4.68 2.80
N LEU A 4 3.40 4.47 1.59
CA LEU A 4 2.22 5.19 1.12
C LEU A 4 1.00 4.29 1.31
N VAL A 5 0.12 4.69 2.22
CA VAL A 5 -1.13 3.96 2.48
C VAL A 5 -2.23 4.59 1.64
N VAL A 6 -2.87 3.77 0.80
CA VAL A 6 -3.93 4.22 -0.10
C VAL A 6 -5.24 3.57 0.31
N ASP A 7 -6.17 4.37 0.83
CA ASP A 7 -7.46 3.89 1.29
C ASP A 7 -8.43 5.07 1.32
N ASP A 8 -9.65 4.87 0.89
CA ASP A 8 -10.67 5.92 0.88
C ASP A 8 -11.31 6.17 2.25
N GLU A 9 -11.05 5.28 3.22
CA GLU A 9 -11.54 5.44 4.59
C GLU A 9 -10.56 6.29 5.41
N THR A 10 -11.05 7.42 5.93
CA THR A 10 -10.19 8.37 6.65
C THR A 10 -9.70 7.84 7.99
N ASP A 11 -10.42 6.90 8.62
CA ASP A 11 -10.04 6.30 9.89
C ASP A 11 -8.75 5.49 9.82
N VAL A 12 -8.37 5.07 8.62
CA VAL A 12 -7.17 4.25 8.40
C VAL A 12 -5.91 4.99 8.81
N CYS A 13 -5.84 6.30 8.57
CA CYS A 13 -4.68 7.11 8.96
C CYS A 13 -4.40 7.00 10.46
N THR A 14 -5.44 7.22 11.28
CA THR A 14 -5.34 7.15 12.74
C THR A 14 -4.97 5.74 13.19
N LEU A 15 -5.59 4.73 12.59
CA LEU A 15 -5.36 3.34 12.94
C LEU A 15 -3.91 2.95 12.70
N PHE A 16 -3.35 3.27 11.53
CA PHE A 16 -1.95 2.96 11.22
C PHE A 16 -1.00 3.70 12.15
N GLN A 17 -1.25 4.96 12.44
CA GLN A 17 -0.40 5.73 13.35
C GLN A 17 -0.40 5.15 14.75
N GLN A 18 -1.54 4.66 15.23
CA GLN A 18 -1.63 4.03 16.55
C GLN A 18 -0.93 2.67 16.57
N ARG A 19 -1.15 1.84 15.55
CA ARG A 19 -0.61 0.48 15.51
C ARG A 19 0.90 0.44 15.31
N PHE A 20 1.45 1.46 14.64
CA PHE A 20 2.89 1.54 14.36
C PHE A 20 3.59 2.62 15.17
N ARG A 21 3.02 3.00 16.31
CA ARG A 21 3.55 4.09 17.14
C ARG A 21 5.01 3.86 17.54
N LYS A 22 5.39 2.64 17.89
CA LYS A 22 6.77 2.32 18.28
C LYS A 22 7.73 2.53 17.13
N GLU A 23 7.36 2.04 15.96
CA GLU A 23 8.18 2.15 14.74
C GLU A 23 8.31 3.61 14.31
N LEU A 24 7.24 4.39 14.44
CA LEU A 24 7.27 5.82 14.13
C LEU A 24 8.20 6.58 15.08
N ARG A 25 8.12 6.30 16.38
CA ARG A 25 9.00 6.92 17.38
C ARG A 25 10.46 6.57 17.17
N ALA A 26 10.73 5.32 16.79
CA ALA A 26 12.07 4.83 16.52
C ALA A 26 12.58 5.25 15.14
N GLN A 27 11.79 5.99 14.38
CA GLN A 27 12.12 6.45 13.02
C GLN A 27 12.43 5.30 12.06
N LYS A 28 11.82 4.14 12.30
CA LYS A 28 11.98 2.98 11.41
C LYS A 28 11.14 3.09 10.15
N LEU A 29 10.03 3.82 10.23
CA LEU A 29 9.16 4.06 9.09
C LEU A 29 8.47 5.41 9.20
N ASN A 30 7.97 5.89 8.07
CA ASN A 30 7.09 7.05 7.99
C ASN A 30 5.92 6.70 7.08
N PHE A 31 4.76 7.28 7.36
CA PHE A 31 3.57 7.09 6.53
C PHE A 31 3.25 8.36 5.75
N ALA A 32 2.82 8.16 4.51
CA ALA A 32 2.03 9.14 3.77
C ALA A 32 0.70 8.47 3.45
N PHE A 33 -0.35 9.25 3.32
CA PHE A 33 -1.69 8.73 3.10
C PHE A 33 -2.31 9.36 1.86
N ALA A 34 -2.92 8.55 1.03
CA ALA A 34 -3.68 8.99 -0.12
C ALA A 34 -5.09 8.42 -0.02
N SER A 35 -6.10 9.23 -0.32
CA SER A 35 -7.50 8.81 -0.22
C SER A 35 -8.04 8.25 -1.53
N SER A 36 -7.24 8.22 -2.57
CA SER A 36 -7.63 7.70 -3.88
C SER A 36 -6.40 7.26 -4.67
N GLY A 37 -6.62 6.47 -5.72
CA GLY A 37 -5.55 6.08 -6.62
C GLY A 37 -4.92 7.27 -7.32
N LYS A 38 -5.73 8.26 -7.66
CA LYS A 38 -5.24 9.48 -8.32
C LYS A 38 -4.29 10.26 -7.42
N GLU A 39 -4.64 10.43 -6.14
CA GLU A 39 -3.74 11.06 -5.17
C GLU A 39 -2.46 10.27 -4.97
N ALA A 40 -2.57 8.93 -4.95
CA ALA A 40 -1.41 8.07 -4.81
C ALA A 40 -0.43 8.25 -5.97
N LEU A 41 -0.93 8.28 -7.20
CA LEU A 41 -0.08 8.50 -8.38
C LEU A 41 0.58 9.88 -8.34
N HIS A 42 -0.16 10.90 -7.94
CA HIS A 42 0.39 12.24 -7.80
C HIS A 42 1.54 12.25 -6.78
N TYR A 43 1.34 11.61 -5.64
CA TYR A 43 2.37 11.50 -4.62
C TYR A 43 3.62 10.79 -5.16
N LEU A 44 3.44 9.66 -5.84
CA LEU A 44 4.56 8.89 -6.38
C LEU A 44 5.35 9.67 -7.42
N HIS A 45 4.67 10.41 -8.29
CA HIS A 45 5.32 11.23 -9.30
C HIS A 45 6.09 12.41 -8.68
N SER A 46 5.67 12.86 -7.51
CA SER A 46 6.34 13.95 -6.79
C SER A 46 7.52 13.47 -5.94
N HIS A 47 7.68 12.16 -5.77
CA HIS A 47 8.69 11.56 -4.88
C HIS A 47 9.47 10.45 -5.59
N THR A 48 9.85 10.68 -6.84
CA THR A 48 10.46 9.66 -7.70
C THR A 48 11.84 9.20 -7.25
N THR A 49 12.51 9.98 -6.39
CA THR A 49 13.84 9.63 -5.89
C THR A 49 13.80 8.83 -4.59
N GLU A 50 12.62 8.63 -4.03
CA GLU A 50 12.46 7.89 -2.77
C GLU A 50 12.04 6.45 -3.03
N ALA A 51 12.56 5.54 -2.21
CA ALA A 51 12.11 4.16 -2.20
C ALA A 51 10.82 4.09 -1.37
N ILE A 52 9.69 3.80 -2.03
CA ILE A 52 8.38 3.81 -1.40
C ILE A 52 7.75 2.43 -1.51
N THR A 53 7.16 1.96 -0.41
CA THR A 53 6.28 0.79 -0.42
C THR A 53 4.85 1.28 -0.40
N VAL A 54 4.04 0.86 -1.36
CA VAL A 54 2.63 1.21 -1.45
C VAL A 54 1.80 0.10 -0.81
N LEU A 55 0.90 0.49 0.08
CA LEU A 55 -0.03 -0.42 0.72
C LEU A 55 -1.43 0.07 0.34
N SER A 56 -2.10 -0.65 -0.54
CA SER A 56 -3.36 -0.18 -1.15
C SER A 56 -4.50 -1.15 -0.98
N ASP A 57 -5.65 -0.62 -0.59
CA ASP A 57 -6.91 -1.34 -0.68
C ASP A 57 -7.26 -1.54 -2.16
N ILE A 58 -7.85 -2.68 -2.49
CA ILE A 58 -8.32 -2.95 -3.85
C ILE A 58 -9.63 -2.21 -4.12
N ASN A 59 -10.56 -2.25 -3.17
CA ASN A 59 -11.91 -1.70 -3.38
C ASN A 59 -11.97 -0.25 -2.96
N MET A 60 -11.88 0.64 -3.94
CA MET A 60 -12.00 2.08 -3.75
C MET A 60 -12.89 2.67 -4.84
N PRO A 61 -13.67 3.74 -4.55
CA PRO A 61 -14.45 4.41 -5.59
C PRO A 61 -13.54 5.08 -6.61
N GLY A 62 -14.00 5.15 -7.85
CA GLY A 62 -13.19 5.68 -8.95
C GLY A 62 -12.14 4.67 -9.37
N MET A 63 -10.86 5.01 -9.21
CA MET A 63 -9.77 4.09 -9.52
C MET A 63 -9.65 3.02 -8.44
N SER A 64 -9.76 1.75 -8.81
CA SER A 64 -9.55 0.64 -7.88
C SER A 64 -8.05 0.46 -7.59
N GLY A 65 -7.75 -0.32 -6.54
CA GLY A 65 -6.35 -0.65 -6.25
C GLY A 65 -5.67 -1.42 -7.36
N LEU A 66 -6.43 -2.25 -8.10
CA LEU A 66 -5.87 -2.98 -9.25
C LEU A 66 -5.53 -2.04 -10.40
N GLU A 67 -6.37 -1.05 -10.65
CA GLU A 67 -6.09 -0.02 -11.65
C GLU A 67 -4.87 0.81 -11.25
N LEU A 68 -4.78 1.15 -9.98
CA LEU A 68 -3.61 1.86 -9.44
C LEU A 68 -2.34 1.04 -9.66
N LEU A 69 -2.37 -0.26 -9.36
CA LEU A 69 -1.22 -1.15 -9.57
C LEU A 69 -0.79 -1.17 -11.03
N ARG A 70 -1.75 -1.26 -11.95
CA ARG A 70 -1.46 -1.22 -13.39
C ARG A 70 -0.77 0.09 -13.76
N HIS A 71 -1.30 1.23 -13.31
CA HIS A 71 -0.69 2.54 -13.56
C HIS A 71 0.72 2.62 -13.01
N ILE A 72 0.96 2.09 -11.82
CA ILE A 72 2.29 2.09 -11.22
C ILE A 72 3.26 1.30 -12.10
N ARG A 73 2.86 0.13 -12.59
CA ARG A 73 3.72 -0.68 -13.45
C ARG A 73 4.01 -0.01 -14.78
N GLU A 74 3.04 0.69 -15.36
CA GLU A 74 3.20 1.39 -16.64
C GLU A 74 4.00 2.67 -16.49
N GLU A 75 3.79 3.44 -15.42
CA GLU A 75 4.34 4.78 -15.27
C GLU A 75 5.72 4.81 -14.59
N PHE A 76 6.09 3.74 -13.89
CA PHE A 76 7.36 3.65 -13.14
C PHE A 76 8.16 2.42 -13.57
N GLU A 77 8.38 2.25 -14.85
CA GLU A 77 9.02 1.05 -15.42
C GLU A 77 10.43 0.82 -14.93
N THR A 78 11.20 1.88 -14.72
CA THR A 78 12.62 1.78 -14.38
C THR A 78 12.84 1.35 -12.94
N SER A 79 12.02 1.85 -12.03
CA SER A 79 12.16 1.55 -10.60
C SER A 79 10.79 1.63 -9.94
N PRO A 80 9.92 0.64 -10.19
CA PRO A 80 8.57 0.67 -9.63
C PRO A 80 8.61 0.45 -8.12
N PRO A 81 7.75 1.15 -7.37
CA PRO A 81 7.63 0.87 -5.93
C PRO A 81 7.07 -0.53 -5.69
N ASP A 82 7.41 -1.11 -4.54
CA ASP A 82 6.77 -2.33 -4.09
C ASP A 82 5.30 -2.03 -3.76
N VAL A 83 4.40 -2.92 -4.12
CA VAL A 83 2.97 -2.75 -3.87
C VAL A 83 2.44 -3.97 -3.13
N ILE A 84 1.92 -3.72 -1.93
CA ILE A 84 1.21 -4.73 -1.15
C ILE A 84 -0.28 -4.41 -1.26
N MET A 85 -1.06 -5.39 -1.71
CA MET A 85 -2.51 -5.20 -1.89
C MET A 85 -3.27 -5.72 -0.67
N ILE A 86 -4.30 -4.98 -0.28
CA ILE A 86 -5.22 -5.40 0.77
C ILE A 86 -6.54 -5.77 0.11
N THR A 87 -6.97 -7.00 0.29
CA THR A 87 -8.15 -7.54 -0.40
C THR A 87 -9.13 -8.13 0.60
N ALA A 88 -10.40 -8.24 0.20
CA ALA A 88 -11.40 -8.90 1.01
C ALA A 88 -11.11 -10.41 1.08
N TYR A 89 -11.41 -11.01 2.23
CA TYR A 89 -11.25 -12.44 2.40
C TYR A 89 -12.13 -13.18 1.38
N GLY A 90 -11.51 -14.15 0.71
CA GLY A 90 -12.24 -14.97 -0.27
C GLY A 90 -12.35 -14.39 -1.67
N ASP A 91 -11.78 -13.20 -1.90
CA ASP A 91 -11.82 -12.55 -3.22
C ASP A 91 -10.69 -13.09 -4.11
N THR A 92 -10.90 -14.31 -4.63
CA THR A 92 -9.89 -15.02 -5.43
C THR A 92 -9.63 -14.33 -6.76
N GLU A 93 -10.65 -13.74 -7.37
CA GLU A 93 -10.50 -13.09 -8.67
C GLU A 93 -9.57 -11.88 -8.58
N ASN A 94 -9.78 -11.00 -7.61
CA ASN A 94 -8.91 -9.86 -7.40
C ASN A 94 -7.49 -10.27 -7.00
N TYR A 95 -7.37 -11.34 -6.20
CA TYR A 95 -6.08 -11.91 -5.85
C TYR A 95 -5.29 -12.33 -7.09
N ASN A 96 -5.93 -13.08 -7.99
CA ASN A 96 -5.27 -13.54 -9.21
C ASN A 96 -4.89 -12.40 -10.14
N GLN A 97 -5.75 -11.38 -10.27
CA GLN A 97 -5.45 -10.21 -11.09
C GLN A 97 -4.26 -9.44 -10.54
N ALA A 98 -4.20 -9.25 -9.22
CA ALA A 98 -3.09 -8.54 -8.60
C ALA A 98 -1.77 -9.29 -8.80
N LEU A 99 -1.78 -10.62 -8.71
CA LEU A 99 -0.59 -11.43 -9.01
C LEU A 99 -0.11 -11.20 -10.44
N SER A 100 -1.01 -11.24 -11.40
CA SER A 100 -0.65 -11.07 -12.81
C SER A 100 -0.14 -9.66 -13.11
N LEU A 101 -0.57 -8.65 -12.32
CA LEU A 101 -0.10 -7.28 -12.45
C LEU A 101 1.19 -7.01 -11.67
N GLY A 102 1.72 -8.02 -10.99
CA GLY A 102 3.02 -7.91 -10.34
C GLY A 102 3.00 -7.30 -8.94
N ALA A 103 1.90 -7.49 -8.20
CA ALA A 103 1.89 -7.10 -6.78
C ALA A 103 2.98 -7.86 -6.02
N SER A 104 3.66 -7.15 -5.12
CA SER A 104 4.75 -7.73 -4.35
C SER A 104 4.24 -8.69 -3.29
N ASP A 105 3.08 -8.41 -2.70
CA ASP A 105 2.49 -9.23 -1.65
C ASP A 105 1.01 -8.89 -1.46
N PHE A 106 0.35 -9.64 -0.59
CA PHE A 106 -1.06 -9.50 -0.27
C PHE A 106 -1.32 -9.58 1.21
N LEU A 107 -2.40 -8.92 1.63
CA LEU A 107 -3.00 -9.09 2.94
C LEU A 107 -4.50 -9.17 2.76
N THR A 108 -5.18 -9.96 3.58
CA THR A 108 -6.64 -10.04 3.56
C THR A 108 -7.23 -9.30 4.75
N LYS A 109 -8.43 -8.76 4.58
CA LYS A 109 -9.16 -8.13 5.69
C LYS A 109 -9.85 -9.21 6.53
N PRO A 110 -9.94 -9.05 7.86
CA PRO A 110 -9.43 -7.92 8.65
C PRO A 110 -7.89 -7.93 8.72
N LEU A 111 -7.31 -6.74 8.70
CA LEU A 111 -5.85 -6.59 8.60
C LEU A 111 -5.16 -7.08 9.86
N ASN A 112 -4.20 -8.00 9.70
CA ASN A 112 -3.35 -8.48 10.78
C ASN A 112 -2.07 -7.66 10.80
N PHE A 113 -1.93 -6.78 11.79
CA PHE A 113 -0.80 -5.87 11.85
C PHE A 113 0.53 -6.55 12.16
N ASN A 114 0.50 -7.68 12.88
CA ASN A 114 1.73 -8.45 13.10
C ASN A 114 2.23 -9.08 11.81
N LEU A 115 1.32 -9.61 11.01
CA LEU A 115 1.67 -10.15 9.70
C LEU A 115 2.18 -9.03 8.77
N LEU A 116 1.56 -7.87 8.82
CA LEU A 116 2.02 -6.72 8.04
C LEU A 116 3.44 -6.32 8.43
N ARG A 117 3.75 -6.28 9.73
CA ARG A 117 5.12 -6.01 10.20
C ARG A 117 6.12 -6.99 9.64
N GLN A 118 5.77 -8.28 9.61
CA GLN A 118 6.63 -9.31 9.02
C GLN A 118 6.87 -9.06 7.54
N LYS A 119 5.82 -8.75 6.80
CA LYS A 119 5.93 -8.49 5.36
C LYS A 119 6.73 -7.23 5.06
N LEU A 120 6.69 -6.24 5.94
CA LEU A 120 7.49 -5.02 5.82
C LEU A 120 8.91 -5.19 6.39
N GLN A 121 9.21 -6.34 6.98
CA GLN A 121 10.51 -6.63 7.58
C GLN A 121 10.86 -5.66 8.72
N LEU A 122 9.86 -5.31 9.51
CA LEU A 122 10.02 -4.39 10.66
C LEU A 122 10.29 -5.13 11.97
N GLU A 123 10.70 -6.36 11.92
CA GLU A 123 10.99 -7.15 13.12
C GLU A 123 12.24 -6.64 13.81
N SER A 124 12.12 -6.50 15.10
CA SER A 124 13.24 -6.12 15.94
C SER A 124 14.07 -7.34 16.34
#